data_c2c1e5b6f38593976303ad44171bc3a5
#
_entry.id   c2c1e5b6f38593976303ad44171bc3a5
#
_cell.length_a   1.000
_cell.length_b   1.000
_cell.length_c   1.000
_cell.angle_alpha   90.00
_cell.angle_beta   90.00
_cell.angle_gamma   90.00
#
_symmetry.space_group_name_H-M   'P 1'
#
loop_
_entity.id
_entity.type
_entity.pdbx_description
1 polymer ?
#
loop_
_entity_poly.entity_id
_entity_poly.type
_entity_poly.pdbx_seq_one_letter_code
_entity_poly.pdbx_strand_id
1 'polypeptide(L)'
;MEFIYRKRNILVNGKVGWVAYDTEFVDCLNDSITIYRKSDGSYFTDAGFTTFNLDCFDRQLDMPTWREDGIVDRICKRYGCEMKGDKEELQALHGSQLIQAIITIYTWMNLRE
;
A
#
# COMPACT_ATOMS: atom_id res chain seq x y z
N MET A 1 4.53 13.82 8.67
CA MET A 1 3.35 13.47 7.81
C MET A 1 2.08 13.75 8.59
N GLU A 2 1.33 14.74 8.13
CA GLU A 2 0.14 15.23 8.85
C GLU A 2 -1.02 14.22 8.86
N PHE A 3 -1.05 13.30 7.90
CA PHE A 3 -2.12 12.31 7.78
C PHE A 3 -1.93 11.08 8.67
N ILE A 4 -0.83 11.03 9.43
CA ILE A 4 -0.54 9.93 10.35
C ILE A 4 -1.16 10.26 11.71
N TYR A 5 -2.01 9.38 12.23
CA TYR A 5 -2.59 9.56 13.55
C TYR A 5 -1.97 8.66 14.61
N ARG A 6 -1.26 7.60 14.21
CA ARG A 6 -0.62 6.68 15.15
C ARG A 6 0.65 6.08 14.56
N LYS A 7 1.68 6.05 15.38
CA LYS A 7 2.97 5.41 15.05
C LYS A 7 3.20 4.26 16.03
N ARG A 8 3.52 3.09 15.51
CA ARG A 8 3.75 1.89 16.32
C ARG A 8 5.09 1.26 15.97
N ASN A 9 5.84 0.85 16.99
CA ASN A 9 7.06 0.08 16.78
C ASN A 9 6.74 -1.40 16.71
N ILE A 10 7.31 -2.10 15.72
CA ILE A 10 7.14 -3.54 15.56
C ILE A 10 8.48 -4.18 15.90
N LEU A 11 8.46 -5.04 16.93
CA LEU A 11 9.67 -5.70 17.41
C LEU A 11 9.94 -6.97 16.63
N VAL A 12 11.21 -7.16 16.29
CA VAL A 12 11.73 -8.39 15.70
C VAL A 12 12.91 -8.82 16.57
N ASN A 13 12.79 -9.99 17.19
CA ASN A 13 13.82 -10.50 18.12
C ASN A 13 14.17 -9.52 19.23
N GLY A 14 13.15 -8.86 19.80
CA GLY A 14 13.32 -7.91 20.90
C GLY A 14 13.83 -6.53 20.52
N LYS A 15 14.04 -6.26 19.24
CA LYS A 15 14.49 -4.96 18.74
C LYS A 15 13.47 -4.40 17.75
N VAL A 16 13.42 -3.08 17.64
CA VAL A 16 12.54 -2.44 16.65
C VAL A 16 13.05 -2.77 15.25
N GLY A 17 12.29 -3.60 14.52
CA GLY A 17 12.60 -3.96 13.14
C GLY A 17 11.86 -3.09 12.12
N TRP A 18 10.64 -2.67 12.47
CA TRP A 18 9.78 -1.88 11.60
C TRP A 18 9.04 -0.84 12.41
N VAL A 19 8.64 0.22 11.74
CA VAL A 19 7.72 1.23 12.28
C VAL A 19 6.48 1.25 11.41
N ALA A 20 5.32 1.10 12.02
CA ALA A 20 4.03 1.19 11.34
C ALA A 20 3.43 2.57 11.55
N TYR A 21 2.91 3.16 10.48
CA TYR A 21 2.25 4.46 10.50
C TYR A 21 0.79 4.26 10.07
N ASP A 22 -0.13 4.39 11.02
CA ASP A 22 -1.56 4.30 10.75
C ASP A 22 -2.05 5.67 10.26
N THR A 23 -2.72 5.69 9.11
CA THR A 23 -3.18 6.92 8.48
C THR A 23 -4.66 7.16 8.72
N GLU A 24 -5.11 8.38 8.45
CA GLU A 24 -6.53 8.76 8.49
C GLU A 24 -7.33 8.21 7.30
N PHE A 25 -6.64 7.70 6.28
CA PHE A 25 -7.28 7.18 5.08
C PHE A 25 -7.66 5.73 5.27
N VAL A 26 -8.72 5.30 4.56
CA VAL A 26 -9.23 3.94 4.67
C VAL A 26 -9.10 3.19 3.36
N ASP A 27 -8.99 1.87 3.46
CA ASP A 27 -8.93 0.97 2.31
C ASP A 27 -10.34 0.57 1.87
N CYS A 28 -10.40 -0.41 0.95
CA CYS A 28 -11.67 -0.90 0.41
C CYS A 28 -12.55 -1.61 1.44
N LEU A 29 -12.00 -1.98 2.59
CA LEU A 29 -12.72 -2.63 3.69
C LEU A 29 -13.03 -1.66 4.83
N ASN A 30 -12.80 -0.37 4.62
CA ASN A 30 -12.98 0.70 5.61
C ASN A 30 -12.01 0.57 6.80
N ASP A 31 -10.90 -0.13 6.63
CA ASP A 31 -9.82 -0.20 7.62
C ASP A 31 -8.77 0.87 7.33
N SER A 32 -8.12 1.38 8.38
CA SER A 32 -7.04 2.35 8.20
C SER A 32 -5.94 1.82 7.28
N ILE A 33 -5.54 2.64 6.31
CA ILE A 33 -4.37 2.33 5.51
C ILE A 33 -3.15 2.53 6.39
N THR A 34 -2.33 1.47 6.53
CA THR A 34 -1.09 1.51 7.30
C THR A 34 0.09 1.34 6.36
N ILE A 35 1.09 2.17 6.52
CA ILE A 35 2.35 2.02 5.80
C ILE A 35 3.47 1.71 6.80
N TYR A 36 4.50 1.06 6.33
CA TYR A 36 5.58 0.53 7.15
C TYR A 36 6.92 1.06 6.66
N ARG A 37 7.84 1.23 7.58
CA ARG A 37 9.23 1.57 7.26
C ARG A 37 10.15 0.73 8.12
N LYS A 38 11.22 0.19 7.52
CA LYS A 38 12.27 -0.47 8.29
C LYS A 38 12.92 0.52 9.26
N SER A 39 13.39 0.03 10.39
CA SER A 39 14.03 0.88 11.39
C SER A 39 15.26 1.62 10.83
N ASP A 40 15.89 1.10 9.79
CA ASP A 40 17.01 1.77 9.11
C ASP A 40 16.56 2.95 8.23
N GLY A 41 15.26 3.12 8.02
CA GLY A 41 14.71 4.27 7.32
C GLY A 41 14.85 4.26 5.80
N SER A 42 15.19 3.12 5.19
CA SER A 42 15.54 3.05 3.78
C SER A 42 14.37 3.30 2.81
N TYR A 43 13.15 2.87 3.14
CA TYR A 43 11.98 3.07 2.31
C TYR A 43 10.70 2.77 3.09
N PHE A 44 9.57 3.22 2.51
CA PHE A 44 8.23 2.88 3.00
C PHE A 44 7.64 1.79 2.13
N THR A 45 6.81 0.92 2.74
CA THR A 45 6.12 -0.16 2.03
C THR A 45 4.70 -0.36 2.57
N ASP A 46 3.81 -0.89 1.73
CA ASP A 46 2.47 -1.30 2.14
C ASP A 46 2.42 -2.75 2.63
N ALA A 47 3.55 -3.44 2.66
CA ALA A 47 3.68 -4.85 3.04
C ALA A 47 2.84 -5.81 2.16
N GLY A 48 2.49 -5.40 0.94
CA GLY A 48 1.74 -6.22 -0.01
C GLY A 48 0.23 -6.20 0.20
N PHE A 49 -0.30 -5.41 1.14
CA PHE A 49 -1.73 -5.40 1.42
C PHE A 49 -2.56 -4.85 0.25
N THR A 50 -2.04 -3.87 -0.50
CA THR A 50 -2.79 -3.28 -1.61
C THR A 50 -3.06 -4.30 -2.71
N THR A 51 -2.03 -5.02 -3.14
CA THR A 51 -2.18 -6.04 -4.18
C THR A 51 -3.01 -7.23 -3.70
N PHE A 52 -2.88 -7.60 -2.42
CA PHE A 52 -3.71 -8.62 -1.82
C PHE A 52 -5.20 -8.25 -1.90
N ASN A 53 -5.53 -7.01 -1.56
CA ASN A 53 -6.92 -6.52 -1.60
C ASN A 53 -7.44 -6.46 -3.04
N LEU A 54 -6.60 -6.08 -4.01
CA LEU A 54 -6.97 -6.09 -5.42
C LEU A 54 -7.30 -7.51 -5.91
N ASP A 55 -6.51 -8.49 -5.51
CA ASP A 55 -6.76 -9.89 -5.87
C ASP A 55 -8.08 -10.39 -5.29
N CYS A 56 -8.37 -10.05 -4.04
CA CYS A 56 -9.63 -10.42 -3.39
C CYS A 56 -10.82 -9.76 -4.08
N PHE A 57 -10.71 -8.51 -4.45
CA PHE A 57 -11.76 -7.75 -5.13
C PHE A 57 -12.07 -8.34 -6.50
N ASP A 58 -11.03 -8.63 -7.29
CA ASP A 58 -11.18 -9.22 -8.62
C ASP A 58 -11.87 -10.59 -8.56
N ARG A 59 -11.53 -11.41 -7.58
CA ARG A 59 -12.17 -12.72 -7.40
C ARG A 59 -13.65 -12.62 -7.07
N GLN A 60 -14.02 -11.68 -6.19
CA GLN A 60 -15.41 -11.51 -5.80
C GLN A 60 -16.31 -11.04 -6.95
N LEU A 61 -15.77 -10.21 -7.82
CA LEU A 61 -16.54 -9.62 -8.92
C LEU A 61 -16.42 -10.41 -10.23
N ASP A 62 -15.64 -11.50 -10.23
CA ASP A 62 -15.35 -12.28 -11.44
C ASP A 62 -14.86 -11.38 -12.59
N MET A 63 -13.95 -10.45 -12.24
CA MET A 63 -13.40 -9.48 -13.18
C MET A 63 -12.02 -9.92 -13.66
N PRO A 64 -11.56 -9.40 -14.82
CA PRO A 64 -10.18 -9.58 -15.22
C PRO A 64 -9.22 -9.11 -14.14
N THR A 65 -8.07 -9.76 -14.01
CA THR A 65 -7.11 -9.39 -12.98
C THR A 65 -6.58 -7.98 -13.23
N TRP A 66 -6.36 -7.26 -12.15
CA TRP A 66 -5.83 -5.90 -12.19
C TRP A 66 -4.47 -5.82 -12.89
N ARG A 67 -3.74 -6.94 -12.97
CA ARG A 67 -2.43 -7.00 -13.63
C ARG A 67 -2.53 -6.79 -15.13
N GLU A 68 -3.62 -7.23 -15.74
CA GLU A 68 -3.79 -7.20 -17.20
C GLU A 68 -4.01 -5.78 -17.74
N ASP A 69 -4.59 -4.90 -16.92
CA ASP A 69 -4.94 -3.55 -17.34
C ASP A 69 -3.72 -2.61 -17.42
N GLY A 70 -2.66 -2.91 -16.67
CA GLY A 70 -1.50 -2.03 -16.57
C GLY A 70 -1.75 -0.72 -15.83
N ILE A 71 -2.95 -0.51 -15.29
CA ILE A 71 -3.33 0.74 -14.63
C ILE A 71 -2.58 0.92 -13.32
N VAL A 72 -2.47 -0.16 -12.52
CA VAL A 72 -1.78 -0.09 -11.23
C VAL A 72 -0.31 0.27 -11.43
N ASP A 73 0.34 -0.30 -12.43
CA ASP A 73 1.73 0.02 -12.76
C ASP A 73 1.88 1.49 -13.15
N ARG A 74 0.95 2.03 -13.93
CA ARG A 74 0.96 3.44 -14.33
C ARG A 74 0.75 4.36 -13.12
N ILE A 75 -0.14 3.99 -12.21
CA ILE A 75 -0.37 4.75 -10.97
C ILE A 75 0.92 4.76 -10.14
N CYS A 76 1.54 3.60 -9.94
CA CYS A 76 2.79 3.50 -9.19
C CYS A 76 3.86 4.41 -9.79
N LYS A 77 4.07 4.35 -11.10
CA LYS A 77 5.07 5.19 -11.78
C LYS A 77 4.79 6.68 -11.61
N ARG A 78 3.52 7.07 -11.68
CA ARG A 78 3.13 8.48 -11.53
C ARG A 78 3.53 9.04 -10.17
N TYR A 79 3.43 8.23 -9.13
CA TYR A 79 3.70 8.68 -7.75
C TYR A 79 5.08 8.26 -7.24
N GLY A 80 5.94 7.75 -8.11
CA GLY A 80 7.30 7.37 -7.72
C GLY A 80 7.36 6.11 -6.87
N CYS A 81 6.39 5.20 -7.03
CA CYS A 81 6.37 3.93 -6.33
C CYS A 81 6.86 2.81 -7.24
N GLU A 82 7.44 1.79 -6.63
CA GLU A 82 7.84 0.56 -7.31
C GLU A 82 7.11 -0.62 -6.68
N MET A 83 6.80 -1.61 -7.50
CA MET A 83 6.24 -2.87 -7.02
C MET A 83 7.37 -3.89 -6.96
N LYS A 84 7.60 -4.49 -5.79
CA LYS A 84 8.76 -5.34 -5.55
C LYS A 84 8.41 -6.65 -4.86
N GLY A 85 9.20 -7.68 -5.17
CA GLY A 85 9.19 -8.96 -4.48
C GLY A 85 8.02 -9.85 -4.84
N ASP A 86 8.03 -11.06 -4.27
CA ASP A 86 7.01 -12.08 -4.53
C ASP A 86 5.63 -11.66 -4.01
N LYS A 87 5.59 -10.82 -2.97
CA LYS A 87 4.35 -10.33 -2.39
C LYS A 87 3.82 -9.10 -3.13
N GLU A 88 4.50 -8.65 -4.17
CA GLU A 88 4.12 -7.46 -4.93
C GLU A 88 3.88 -6.25 -4.02
N GLU A 89 4.88 -5.96 -3.17
CA GLU A 89 4.82 -4.82 -2.26
C GLU A 89 5.00 -3.52 -3.02
N LEU A 90 4.19 -2.53 -2.69
CA LEU A 90 4.43 -1.17 -3.14
C LEU A 90 5.48 -0.54 -2.23
N GLN A 91 6.49 0.09 -2.82
CA GLN A 91 7.58 0.74 -2.11
C GLN A 91 7.82 2.13 -2.66
N ALA A 92 8.15 3.07 -1.77
CA ALA A 92 8.51 4.44 -2.14
C ALA A 92 9.49 5.01 -1.13
N LEU A 93 10.30 5.98 -1.56
CA LEU A 93 11.22 6.67 -0.66
C LEU A 93 10.50 7.56 0.34
N HIS A 94 9.34 8.10 -0.04
CA HIS A 94 8.55 9.00 0.82
C HIS A 94 7.18 8.42 1.08
N GLY A 95 6.72 8.51 2.35
CA GLY A 95 5.41 8.00 2.74
C GLY A 95 4.26 8.67 1.99
N SER A 96 4.38 9.96 1.68
CA SER A 96 3.36 10.70 0.93
C SER A 96 3.16 10.14 -0.48
N GLN A 97 4.24 9.75 -1.16
CA GLN A 97 4.17 9.12 -2.48
C GLN A 97 3.42 7.79 -2.41
N LEU A 98 3.76 6.98 -1.42
CA LEU A 98 3.14 5.67 -1.23
C LEU A 98 1.64 5.80 -0.95
N ILE A 99 1.26 6.69 -0.04
CA ILE A 99 -0.15 6.93 0.30
C ILE A 99 -0.93 7.44 -0.91
N GLN A 100 -0.37 8.36 -1.68
CA GLN A 100 -1.02 8.85 -2.90
C GLN A 100 -1.29 7.73 -3.89
N ALA A 101 -0.31 6.85 -4.09
CA ALA A 101 -0.47 5.71 -4.98
C ALA A 101 -1.56 4.75 -4.48
N ILE A 102 -1.55 4.41 -3.19
CA ILE A 102 -2.53 3.50 -2.59
C ILE A 102 -3.95 4.06 -2.71
N ILE A 103 -4.15 5.32 -2.36
CA ILE A 103 -5.47 5.97 -2.45
C ILE A 103 -5.96 5.97 -3.91
N THR A 104 -5.09 6.29 -4.84
CA THR A 104 -5.45 6.32 -6.26
C THR A 104 -5.83 4.93 -6.77
N ILE A 105 -5.09 3.91 -6.37
CA ILE A 105 -5.39 2.52 -6.72
C ILE A 105 -6.77 2.12 -6.19
N TYR A 106 -7.08 2.40 -4.92
CA TYR A 106 -8.38 2.04 -4.36
C TYR A 106 -9.52 2.84 -4.99
N THR A 107 -9.29 4.09 -5.33
CA THR A 107 -10.27 4.91 -6.06
C THR A 107 -10.59 4.27 -7.41
N TRP A 108 -9.56 3.91 -8.18
CA TRP A 108 -9.73 3.21 -9.46
C TRP A 108 -10.47 1.89 -9.28
N MET A 109 -10.09 1.10 -8.28
CA MET A 109 -10.72 -0.19 -8.00
C MET A 109 -12.23 -0.03 -7.75
N ASN A 110 -12.62 0.95 -6.95
CA ASN A 110 -14.03 1.22 -6.64
C ASN A 110 -14.83 1.66 -7.87
N LEU A 111 -14.19 2.32 -8.82
CA LEU A 111 -14.84 2.76 -10.05
C LEU A 111 -15.05 1.63 -11.07
N ARG A 112 -14.46 0.47 -10.86
CA ARG A 112 -14.59 -0.69 -11.76
C ARG A 112 -15.91 -1.43 -11.60
N GLU A 113 -16.62 -1.19 -10.54
CA GLU A 113 -17.91 -1.85 -10.27
C GLU A 113 -18.98 -1.53 -11.31
#